data_85325ae6c989e22fd3d8d71bf52cf924
#
_entry.id   85325ae6c989e22fd3d8d71bf52cf924
#
_cell.length_a   1.000
_cell.length_b   1.000
_cell.length_c   1.000
_cell.angle_alpha   90.00
_cell.angle_beta   90.00
_cell.angle_gamma   90.00
#
_symmetry.space_group_name_H-M   'P 1'
#
loop_
_entity.id
_entity.type
_entity.pdbx_description
1 polymer ?
#
loop_
_entity_poly.entity_id
_entity_poly.type
_entity_poly.pdbx_seq_one_letter_code
_entity_poly.pdbx_strand_id
1 'polypeptide(L)'
;MYIQDLKPCPQIRNATFILAGLDYRFSWFQVSSRITWCASFIFLASYLLYAEVLRENNHLFRIIDVQDQQNVISTGLYGIVRHPMYLATLGLFLSIPLILGSLLAFLVMLRYLPIINQRIKEEKETFLEKNLEGYQEYKNQVPTKIIPFLW
;
A
#
# COMPACT_ATOMS: atom_id res chain seq x y z
N MET A 1 -4.13 -9.15 11.34
CA MET A 1 -4.45 -8.24 10.23
C MET A 1 -4.89 -9.07 9.03
N TYR A 2 -6.11 -8.95 8.58
CA TYR A 2 -6.62 -9.75 7.47
C TYR A 2 -6.18 -9.12 6.14
N ILE A 3 -5.57 -9.91 5.23
CA ILE A 3 -5.22 -9.48 3.87
C ILE A 3 -6.45 -8.93 3.12
N GLN A 4 -7.66 -9.35 3.52
CA GLN A 4 -8.90 -8.86 2.95
C GLN A 4 -9.12 -7.35 3.17
N ASP A 5 -8.54 -6.78 4.22
CA ASP A 5 -8.70 -5.37 4.58
C ASP A 5 -7.80 -4.43 3.76
N LEU A 6 -6.79 -4.96 3.07
CA LEU A 6 -5.90 -4.21 2.18
C LEU A 6 -6.49 -3.97 0.78
N LYS A 7 -7.62 -4.62 0.47
CA LYS A 7 -8.26 -4.38 -0.83
C LYS A 7 -8.79 -2.95 -0.87
N PRO A 8 -8.45 -2.17 -1.91
CA PRO A 8 -9.11 -0.88 -2.14
C PRO A 8 -10.61 -1.14 -2.12
N CYS A 9 -11.35 -0.21 -1.52
CA CYS A 9 -12.81 -0.33 -1.50
C CYS A 9 -13.28 -0.76 -2.90
N PRO A 10 -14.02 -1.86 -3.04
CA PRO A 10 -14.39 -2.41 -4.36
C PRO A 10 -14.97 -1.36 -5.30
N GLN A 11 -15.65 -0.37 -4.73
CA GLN A 11 -16.22 0.75 -5.44
C GLN A 11 -15.17 1.63 -6.12
N ILE A 12 -14.08 1.99 -5.42
CA ILE A 12 -13.00 2.82 -5.99
C ILE A 12 -12.30 2.05 -7.11
N ARG A 13 -11.99 0.78 -6.88
CA ARG A 13 -11.36 -0.06 -7.90
C ARG A 13 -12.23 -0.17 -9.16
N ASN A 14 -13.50 -0.50 -9.00
CA ASN A 14 -14.41 -0.66 -10.14
C ASN A 14 -14.60 0.67 -10.88
N ALA A 15 -14.77 1.78 -10.16
CA ALA A 15 -14.87 3.11 -10.76
C ALA A 15 -13.61 3.47 -11.55
N THR A 16 -12.41 3.15 -11.03
CA THR A 16 -11.14 3.39 -11.72
C THR A 16 -11.07 2.66 -13.05
N PHE A 17 -11.42 1.37 -13.11
CA PHE A 17 -11.39 0.60 -14.36
C PHE A 17 -12.45 1.06 -15.36
N ILE A 18 -13.68 1.36 -14.89
CA ILE A 18 -14.73 1.88 -15.75
C ILE A 18 -14.33 3.23 -16.35
N LEU A 19 -13.81 4.14 -15.53
CA LEU A 19 -13.36 5.46 -16.00
C LEU A 19 -12.17 5.36 -16.95
N ALA A 20 -11.20 4.47 -16.68
CA ALA A 20 -10.11 4.25 -17.60
C ALA A 20 -10.59 3.73 -18.97
N GLY A 21 -11.55 2.82 -18.98
CA GLY A 21 -12.16 2.32 -20.24
C GLY A 21 -12.92 3.41 -21.01
N LEU A 22 -13.67 4.26 -20.31
CA LEU A 22 -14.38 5.39 -20.91
C LEU A 22 -13.41 6.45 -21.44
N ASP A 23 -12.39 6.79 -20.66
CA ASP A 23 -11.36 7.77 -21.04
C ASP A 23 -10.59 7.30 -22.28
N TYR A 24 -10.24 6.02 -22.34
CA TYR A 24 -9.65 5.42 -23.54
C TYR A 24 -10.57 5.53 -24.77
N ARG A 25 -11.87 5.23 -24.60
CA ARG A 25 -12.85 5.27 -25.71
C ARG A 25 -13.12 6.67 -26.21
N PHE A 26 -13.21 7.65 -25.30
CA PHE A 26 -13.57 9.03 -25.64
C PHE A 26 -12.37 9.97 -25.74
N SER A 27 -11.17 9.49 -25.39
CA SER A 27 -9.91 10.25 -25.45
C SER A 27 -9.97 11.61 -24.73
N TRP A 28 -10.60 11.66 -23.54
CA TRP A 28 -10.81 12.90 -22.79
C TRP A 28 -9.49 13.49 -22.27
N PHE A 29 -8.68 12.66 -21.56
CA PHE A 29 -7.43 13.10 -20.97
C PHE A 29 -6.36 12.00 -21.12
N GLN A 30 -5.65 12.06 -22.24
CA GLN A 30 -4.61 11.08 -22.50
C GLN A 30 -3.32 11.40 -21.73
N VAL A 31 -2.74 10.40 -21.15
CA VAL A 31 -1.44 10.47 -20.47
C VAL A 31 -0.32 10.30 -21.48
N SER A 32 0.71 11.15 -21.38
CA SER A 32 1.89 11.04 -22.24
C SER A 32 2.59 9.68 -22.06
N SER A 33 3.08 9.11 -23.17
CA SER A 33 3.84 7.83 -23.16
C SER A 33 5.00 7.84 -22.16
N ARG A 34 5.65 8.98 -21.93
CA ARG A 34 6.72 9.10 -20.94
C ARG A 34 6.21 8.81 -19.52
N ILE A 35 5.04 9.31 -19.16
CA ILE A 35 4.41 9.06 -17.85
C ILE A 35 4.01 7.60 -17.72
N THR A 36 3.49 6.99 -18.79
CA THR A 36 3.14 5.56 -18.81
C THR A 36 4.37 4.68 -18.58
N TRP A 37 5.50 4.99 -19.21
CA TRP A 37 6.75 4.26 -18.96
C TRP A 37 7.24 4.42 -17.52
N CYS A 38 7.25 5.64 -16.98
CA CYS A 38 7.60 5.88 -15.59
C CYS A 38 6.67 5.13 -14.63
N ALA A 39 5.37 5.14 -14.87
CA ALA A 39 4.39 4.41 -14.08
C ALA A 39 4.62 2.90 -14.15
N SER A 40 5.01 2.36 -15.31
CA SER A 40 5.34 0.94 -15.46
C SER A 40 6.56 0.55 -14.64
N PHE A 41 7.59 1.40 -14.58
CA PHE A 41 8.76 1.19 -13.72
C PHE A 41 8.38 1.23 -12.24
N ILE A 42 7.56 2.20 -11.82
CA ILE A 42 7.07 2.30 -10.43
C ILE A 42 6.25 1.06 -10.08
N PHE A 43 5.40 0.60 -10.99
CA PHE A 43 4.60 -0.62 -10.80
C PHE A 43 5.50 -1.84 -10.57
N LEU A 44 6.50 -2.05 -11.41
CA LEU A 44 7.42 -3.18 -11.30
C LEU A 44 8.21 -3.12 -9.98
N ALA A 45 8.76 -1.95 -9.64
CA ALA A 45 9.47 -1.75 -8.38
C ALA A 45 8.57 -2.02 -7.17
N SER A 46 7.32 -1.53 -7.20
CA SER A 46 6.33 -1.77 -6.14
C SER A 46 5.92 -3.24 -6.05
N TYR A 47 5.85 -3.93 -7.18
CA TYR A 47 5.57 -5.37 -7.22
C TYR A 47 6.70 -6.18 -6.58
N LEU A 48 7.96 -5.85 -6.90
CA LEU A 48 9.13 -6.48 -6.29
C LEU A 48 9.18 -6.19 -4.77
N LEU A 49 8.91 -4.94 -4.38
CA LEU A 49 8.81 -4.57 -2.97
C LEU A 49 7.72 -5.36 -2.26
N TYR A 50 6.56 -5.52 -2.86
CA TYR A 50 5.45 -6.31 -2.33
C TYR A 50 5.84 -7.79 -2.15
N ALA A 51 6.50 -8.36 -3.15
CA ALA A 51 6.98 -9.74 -3.08
C ALA A 51 8.00 -9.93 -1.95
N GLU A 52 8.92 -8.96 -1.76
CA GLU A 52 9.90 -8.99 -0.67
C GLU A 52 9.24 -8.88 0.70
N VAL A 53 8.26 -7.99 0.87
CA VAL A 53 7.46 -7.88 2.09
C VAL A 53 6.78 -9.20 2.43
N LEU A 54 6.23 -9.88 1.44
CA LEU A 54 5.61 -11.20 1.64
C LEU A 54 6.64 -12.26 2.02
N ARG A 55 7.84 -12.19 1.46
CA ARG A 55 8.94 -13.11 1.78
C ARG A 55 9.44 -12.93 3.21
N GLU A 56 9.64 -11.69 3.65
CA GLU A 56 10.08 -11.38 5.02
C GLU A 56 9.01 -11.71 6.06
N ASN A 57 7.75 -11.53 5.73
CA ASN A 57 6.64 -11.71 6.65
C ASN A 57 5.88 -13.01 6.38
N ASN A 58 6.52 -14.16 6.65
CA ASN A 58 5.90 -15.48 6.53
C ASN A 58 4.63 -15.65 7.39
N HIS A 59 4.42 -14.81 8.40
CA HIS A 59 3.25 -14.83 9.26
C HIS A 59 2.01 -14.18 8.62
N LEU A 60 2.17 -13.32 7.59
CA LEU A 60 1.04 -12.75 6.84
C LEU A 60 0.16 -13.81 6.17
N PHE A 61 0.74 -14.96 5.79
CA PHE A 61 0.01 -16.07 5.20
C PHE A 61 -0.58 -17.07 6.21
N ARG A 62 -0.15 -17.02 7.46
CA ARG A 62 -0.52 -18.00 8.50
C ARG A 62 -1.53 -17.50 9.50
N ILE A 63 -2.00 -16.25 9.41
CA ILE A 63 -2.88 -15.70 10.44
C ILE A 63 -4.33 -16.10 10.19
N ILE A 64 -4.69 -17.25 10.73
CA ILE A 64 -6.01 -17.53 11.27
C ILE A 64 -5.95 -17.53 12.81
N ASP A 65 -4.76 -17.65 13.42
CA ASP A 65 -4.59 -17.60 14.87
C ASP A 65 -3.60 -16.51 15.30
N VAL A 66 -4.07 -15.61 16.14
CA VAL A 66 -3.23 -14.67 16.90
C VAL A 66 -2.47 -15.50 17.94
N GLN A 67 -1.24 -15.86 17.63
CA GLN A 67 -0.37 -16.50 18.61
C GLN A 67 0.02 -15.45 19.68
N ASP A 68 -0.14 -15.82 20.94
CA ASP A 68 0.15 -15.01 22.14
C ASP A 68 1.62 -14.57 22.32
N GLN A 69 2.47 -14.74 21.30
CA GLN A 69 3.89 -14.34 21.28
C GLN A 69 4.31 -13.80 19.92
N GLN A 70 3.59 -12.82 19.37
CA GLN A 70 3.98 -12.20 18.12
C GLN A 70 5.06 -11.15 18.38
N ASN A 71 6.33 -11.53 18.14
CA ASN A 71 7.45 -10.58 18.17
C ASN A 71 7.31 -9.57 17.03
N VAL A 72 7.59 -8.29 17.34
CA VAL A 72 7.62 -7.23 16.34
C VAL A 72 8.81 -7.48 15.40
N ILE A 73 8.55 -7.65 14.11
CA ILE A 73 9.59 -7.80 13.09
C ILE A 73 10.20 -6.42 12.86
N SER A 74 11.48 -6.28 13.20
CA SER A 74 12.25 -5.02 13.05
C SER A 74 13.41 -5.15 12.06
N THR A 75 13.50 -6.27 11.33
CA THR A 75 14.58 -6.57 10.37
C THR A 75 14.19 -6.24 8.94
N GLY A 76 15.18 -6.12 8.05
CA GLY A 76 14.96 -5.91 6.62
C GLY A 76 14.20 -4.63 6.30
N LEU A 77 13.15 -4.73 5.48
CA LEU A 77 12.32 -3.59 5.08
C LEU A 77 11.59 -2.93 6.26
N TYR A 78 11.24 -3.69 7.29
CA TYR A 78 10.62 -3.20 8.51
C TYR A 78 11.58 -2.39 9.40
N GLY A 79 12.89 -2.51 9.18
CA GLY A 79 13.89 -1.66 9.82
C GLY A 79 13.99 -0.26 9.18
N ILE A 80 13.49 -0.08 7.96
CA ILE A 80 13.55 1.19 7.23
C ILE A 80 12.21 1.93 7.32
N VAL A 81 11.10 1.20 7.16
CA VAL A 81 9.72 1.74 7.11
C VAL A 81 8.82 0.84 7.93
N ARG A 82 7.97 1.43 8.78
CA ARG A 82 7.06 0.66 9.64
C ARG A 82 5.96 -0.09 8.87
N HIS A 83 5.55 0.46 7.74
CA HIS A 83 4.45 -0.08 6.94
C HIS A 83 4.86 -0.29 5.46
N PRO A 84 5.86 -1.14 5.17
CA PRO A 84 6.37 -1.35 3.81
C PRO A 84 5.31 -1.96 2.89
N MET A 85 4.37 -2.73 3.43
CA MET A 85 3.27 -3.30 2.68
C MET A 85 2.31 -2.22 2.14
N TYR A 86 2.03 -1.18 2.92
CA TYR A 86 1.22 -0.06 2.46
C TYR A 86 1.93 0.78 1.40
N LEU A 87 3.26 0.95 1.51
CA LEU A 87 4.08 1.61 0.50
C LEU A 87 4.00 0.87 -0.84
N ALA A 88 4.21 -0.45 -0.82
CA ALA A 88 4.13 -1.28 -2.01
C ALA A 88 2.73 -1.24 -2.65
N THR A 89 1.69 -1.36 -1.82
CA THR A 89 0.30 -1.32 -2.28
C THR A 89 -0.06 0.03 -2.90
N LEU A 90 0.40 1.14 -2.31
CA LEU A 90 0.22 2.48 -2.87
C LEU A 90 0.86 2.60 -4.26
N GLY A 91 2.12 2.18 -4.38
CA GLY A 91 2.81 2.20 -5.66
C GLY A 91 2.10 1.38 -6.73
N LEU A 92 1.63 0.18 -6.39
CA LEU A 92 0.86 -0.67 -7.31
C LEU A 92 -0.43 0.02 -7.76
N PHE A 93 -1.27 0.47 -6.83
CA PHE A 93 -2.59 1.00 -7.17
C PHE A 93 -2.54 2.36 -7.87
N LEU A 94 -1.62 3.24 -7.49
CA LEU A 94 -1.46 4.54 -8.16
C LEU A 94 -0.86 4.42 -9.56
N SER A 95 -0.06 3.40 -9.82
CA SER A 95 0.54 3.18 -11.14
C SER A 95 -0.47 2.65 -12.16
N ILE A 96 -1.42 1.81 -11.76
CA ILE A 96 -2.39 1.16 -12.67
C ILE A 96 -3.11 2.16 -13.58
N PRO A 97 -3.79 3.20 -13.07
CA PRO A 97 -4.53 4.13 -13.93
C PRO A 97 -3.62 4.92 -14.89
N LEU A 98 -2.38 5.21 -14.48
CA LEU A 98 -1.39 5.88 -15.34
C LEU A 98 -0.88 4.95 -16.46
N ILE A 99 -0.73 3.66 -16.18
CA ILE A 99 -0.40 2.63 -17.19
C ILE A 99 -1.55 2.49 -18.18
N LEU A 100 -2.79 2.55 -17.71
CA LEU A 100 -3.99 2.54 -18.55
C LEU A 100 -4.18 3.85 -19.35
N GLY A 101 -3.32 4.86 -19.13
CA GLY A 101 -3.33 6.10 -19.86
C GLY A 101 -4.42 7.09 -19.44
N SER A 102 -5.07 6.88 -18.28
CA SER A 102 -6.18 7.72 -17.82
C SER A 102 -5.82 8.57 -16.60
N LEU A 103 -5.81 9.88 -16.80
CA LEU A 103 -5.62 10.84 -15.71
C LEU A 103 -6.85 10.91 -14.79
N LEU A 104 -8.07 10.78 -15.36
CA LEU A 104 -9.31 10.77 -14.58
C LEU A 104 -9.37 9.59 -13.61
N ALA A 105 -9.02 8.40 -14.08
CA ALA A 105 -8.94 7.21 -13.24
C ALA A 105 -7.88 7.37 -12.13
N PHE A 106 -6.76 8.04 -12.42
CA PHE A 106 -5.74 8.37 -11.43
C PHE A 106 -6.27 9.28 -10.33
N LEU A 107 -7.02 10.34 -10.68
CA LEU A 107 -7.63 11.24 -9.70
C LEU A 107 -8.61 10.52 -8.76
N VAL A 108 -9.38 9.57 -9.30
CA VAL A 108 -10.27 8.73 -8.47
C VAL A 108 -9.46 7.83 -7.55
N MET A 109 -8.36 7.25 -8.04
CA MET A 109 -7.50 6.39 -7.23
C MET A 109 -6.78 7.15 -6.10
N LEU A 110 -6.56 8.45 -6.21
CA LEU A 110 -6.00 9.28 -5.12
C LEU A 110 -6.87 9.24 -3.86
N ARG A 111 -8.16 8.96 -3.96
CA ARG A 111 -9.04 8.75 -2.80
C ARG A 111 -8.65 7.54 -1.95
N TYR A 112 -7.78 6.70 -2.47
CA TYR A 112 -7.23 5.58 -1.69
C TYR A 112 -6.23 6.02 -0.61
N LEU A 113 -5.58 7.17 -0.78
CA LEU A 113 -4.63 7.74 0.19
C LEU A 113 -5.25 7.95 1.59
N PRO A 114 -6.39 8.65 1.73
CA PRO A 114 -7.01 8.82 3.04
C PRO A 114 -7.46 7.50 3.68
N ILE A 115 -7.87 6.52 2.87
CA ILE A 115 -8.28 5.19 3.36
C ILE A 115 -7.07 4.48 3.98
N ILE A 116 -5.92 4.49 3.32
CA ILE A 116 -4.68 3.92 3.88
C ILE A 116 -4.30 4.63 5.18
N ASN A 117 -4.36 5.95 5.20
CA ASN A 117 -4.01 6.70 6.41
C ASN A 117 -4.92 6.35 7.60
N GLN A 118 -6.23 6.18 7.35
CA GLN A 118 -7.16 5.73 8.37
C GLN A 118 -6.82 4.31 8.85
N ARG A 119 -6.54 3.39 7.93
CA ARG A 119 -6.14 2.01 8.27
C ARG A 119 -4.89 1.94 9.14
N ILE A 120 -3.87 2.75 8.84
CA ILE A 120 -2.66 2.83 9.66
C ILE A 120 -2.97 3.31 11.09
N LYS A 121 -3.92 4.24 11.24
CA LYS A 121 -4.35 4.70 12.56
C LYS A 121 -5.05 3.59 13.33
N GLU A 122 -6.01 2.90 12.71
CA GLU A 122 -6.75 1.78 13.31
C GLU A 122 -5.80 0.64 13.72
N GLU A 123 -4.84 0.31 12.86
CA GLU A 123 -3.81 -0.69 13.16
C GLU A 123 -2.96 -0.30 14.37
N LYS A 124 -2.52 0.97 14.42
CA LYS A 124 -1.76 1.49 15.55
C LYS A 124 -2.55 1.41 16.87
N GLU A 125 -3.84 1.77 16.86
CA GLU A 125 -4.71 1.69 18.03
C GLU A 125 -4.84 0.26 18.50
N THR A 126 -5.07 -0.69 17.59
CA THR A 126 -5.15 -2.12 17.88
C THR A 126 -3.86 -2.66 18.50
N PHE A 127 -2.69 -2.24 18.01
CA PHE A 127 -1.40 -2.67 18.57
C PHE A 127 -1.14 -2.08 19.96
N LEU A 128 -1.60 -0.86 20.21
CA LEU A 128 -1.50 -0.21 21.52
C LEU A 128 -2.44 -0.86 22.54
N GLU A 129 -3.67 -1.20 22.14
CA GLU A 129 -4.66 -1.88 22.98
C GLU A 129 -4.19 -3.28 23.39
N LYS A 130 -3.53 -4.01 22.48
CA LYS A 130 -2.98 -5.34 22.74
C LYS A 130 -1.70 -5.35 23.56
N ASN A 131 -1.20 -4.19 23.97
CA ASN A 131 0.00 -4.02 24.80
C ASN A 131 1.19 -4.88 24.32
N LEU A 132 1.41 -4.91 23.00
CA LEU A 132 2.51 -5.68 22.41
C LEU A 132 3.86 -5.15 22.93
N GLU A 133 4.50 -5.97 23.74
CA GLU A 133 5.83 -5.68 24.28
C GLU A 133 6.81 -5.39 23.14
N GLY A 134 7.54 -4.27 23.23
CA GLY A 134 8.50 -3.85 22.21
C GLY A 134 7.95 -2.94 21.10
N TYR A 135 6.63 -2.73 20.95
CA TYR A 135 6.10 -1.85 19.90
C TYR A 135 6.52 -0.38 20.10
N GLN A 136 6.59 0.10 21.34
CA GLN A 136 7.03 1.47 21.62
C GLN A 136 8.52 1.68 21.33
N GLU A 137 9.35 0.68 21.61
CA GLU A 137 10.76 0.67 21.27
C GLU A 137 10.99 0.67 19.76
N TYR A 138 10.28 -0.20 19.04
CA TYR A 138 10.29 -0.26 17.58
C TYR A 138 9.88 1.07 16.94
N LYS A 139 8.84 1.74 17.46
CA LYS A 139 8.40 3.05 17.00
C LYS A 139 9.48 4.13 17.14
N ASN A 140 10.29 4.04 18.18
CA ASN A 140 11.40 4.99 18.42
C ASN A 140 12.60 4.71 17.49
N GLN A 141 12.83 3.43 17.16
CA GLN A 141 13.92 3.02 16.27
C GLN A 141 13.61 3.32 14.81
N VAL A 142 12.34 3.17 14.37
CA VAL A 142 11.91 3.39 13.00
C VAL A 142 10.85 4.50 12.96
N PRO A 143 11.25 5.77 12.88
CA PRO A 143 10.33 6.92 12.92
C PRO A 143 9.46 7.03 11.67
N THR A 144 9.92 6.52 10.52
CA THR A 144 9.24 6.64 9.23
C THR A 144 8.06 5.67 9.12
N LYS A 145 6.88 6.19 8.72
CA LYS A 145 5.64 5.39 8.64
C LYS A 145 5.53 4.65 7.31
N ILE A 146 5.51 5.38 6.19
CA ILE A 146 5.28 4.83 4.84
C ILE A 146 6.41 5.22 3.90
N ILE A 147 6.70 6.50 3.76
CA ILE A 147 7.70 7.00 2.81
C ILE A 147 8.97 7.36 3.59
N PRO A 148 10.12 6.75 3.25
CA PRO A 148 11.38 7.08 3.89
C PRO A 148 11.65 8.59 3.82
N PHE A 149 11.98 9.20 4.96
CA PHE A 149 12.33 10.63 5.11
C PHE A 149 11.21 11.65 4.86
N LEU A 150 9.98 11.25 4.54
CA LEU A 150 8.91 12.20 4.21
C LEU A 150 7.68 12.06 5.12
N TRP A 151 7.31 10.84 5.56
CA TRP A 151 6.10 10.59 6.37
C TRP A 151 6.12 9.23 7.07
#